data_c458446aa003b10aaf4ec42e0ce1627d
#
_entry.id   c458446aa003b10aaf4ec42e0ce1627d
#
_cell.length_a   1.000
_cell.length_b   1.000
_cell.length_c   1.000
_cell.angle_alpha   90.00
_cell.angle_beta   90.00
_cell.angle_gamma   90.00
#
_symmetry.space_group_name_H-M   'P 1'
#
loop_
_entity.id
_entity.type
_entity.pdbx_description
1 polymer ?
#
loop_
_entity_poly.entity_id
_entity_poly.type
_entity_poly.pdbx_seq_one_letter_code
_entity_poly.pdbx_strand_id
1 'polypeptide(L)'
;MPELPDVEGFRQYLYSTSLHQTIAEIDARDEMVLEDVTGEDLRDALVGTELVDTRRHGKWLFADAANGPWLCLHFRMTGHLVYFEDMADDPEHDRVLFSFDNGMHLAYDCQRRFGRVTLADSIEEFVERKDLGPDAQGLAWERFREAIEGRTARLKTLLMDQSVIAGLGNILVDETLYQCRRHPEQPVDELEEDERRDLYDCMTLVVETFVEARTADGEIPGDWLVHHRDEGEKCPGCAGEIERIKVNGRSTYFCPACQTK
;
A
#
# COMPACT_ATOMS: atom_id res chain seq x y z
N MET A 1 4.69 -3.11 7.45
CA MET A 1 4.05 -1.84 7.00
C MET A 1 3.20 -2.20 5.80
N PRO A 2 1.91 -1.98 5.83
CA PRO A 2 1.07 -2.24 4.67
C PRO A 2 1.59 -1.58 3.39
N GLU A 3 1.72 -2.38 2.34
CA GLU A 3 2.06 -1.96 0.99
C GLU A 3 0.84 -2.16 0.08
N LEU A 4 0.94 -1.90 -1.20
CA LEU A 4 -0.18 -2.00 -2.14
C LEU A 4 -1.02 -3.28 -2.01
N PRO A 5 -0.43 -4.50 -1.93
CA PRO A 5 -1.22 -5.73 -1.83
C PRO A 5 -2.02 -5.83 -0.52
N ASP A 6 -1.45 -5.34 0.60
CA ASP A 6 -2.17 -5.32 1.87
C ASP A 6 -3.38 -4.39 1.82
N VAL A 7 -3.21 -3.21 1.20
CA VAL A 7 -4.29 -2.22 1.04
C VAL A 7 -5.38 -2.74 0.10
N GLU A 8 -5.01 -3.49 -0.94
CA GLU A 8 -5.98 -4.18 -1.80
C GLU A 8 -6.77 -5.24 -1.01
N GLY A 9 -6.11 -5.99 -0.14
CA GLY A 9 -6.77 -6.91 0.79
C GLY A 9 -7.75 -6.18 1.73
N PHE A 10 -7.37 -5.03 2.29
CA PHE A 10 -8.28 -4.19 3.11
C PHE A 10 -9.44 -3.63 2.28
N ARG A 11 -9.20 -3.26 1.03
CA ARG A 11 -10.27 -2.82 0.12
C ARG A 11 -11.32 -3.92 -0.08
N GLN A 12 -10.89 -5.14 -0.38
CA GLN A 12 -11.81 -6.27 -0.55
C GLN A 12 -12.51 -6.65 0.76
N TYR A 13 -11.79 -6.55 1.89
CA TYR A 13 -12.38 -6.76 3.21
C TYR A 13 -13.50 -5.75 3.50
N LEU A 14 -13.25 -4.46 3.30
CA LEU A 14 -14.26 -3.42 3.47
C LEU A 14 -15.43 -3.62 2.50
N TYR A 15 -15.13 -3.95 1.23
CA TYR A 15 -16.14 -4.24 0.21
C TYR A 15 -17.08 -5.38 0.63
N SER A 16 -16.55 -6.46 1.18
CA SER A 16 -17.32 -7.64 1.54
C SER A 16 -18.06 -7.54 2.88
N THR A 17 -17.65 -6.64 3.77
CA THR A 17 -18.19 -6.54 5.13
C THR A 17 -19.06 -5.31 5.35
N SER A 18 -18.71 -4.16 4.77
CA SER A 18 -19.24 -2.86 5.25
C SER A 18 -20.00 -2.06 4.19
N LEU A 19 -20.09 -2.53 2.93
CA LEU A 19 -20.87 -1.84 1.92
C LEU A 19 -22.39 -2.02 2.12
N HIS A 20 -23.13 -1.02 1.66
CA HIS A 20 -24.60 -0.99 1.65
C HIS A 20 -25.22 -1.14 3.05
N GLN A 21 -24.51 -0.63 4.05
CA GLN A 21 -24.99 -0.53 5.43
C GLN A 21 -24.98 0.93 5.83
N THR A 22 -26.07 1.41 6.43
CA THR A 22 -26.16 2.80 6.87
C THR A 22 -25.25 3.02 8.07
N ILE A 23 -24.38 4.01 8.00
CA ILE A 23 -23.55 4.44 9.13
C ILE A 23 -24.45 5.17 10.14
N ALA A 24 -24.69 4.55 11.28
CA ALA A 24 -25.54 5.11 12.33
C ALA A 24 -24.77 6.06 13.25
N GLU A 25 -23.49 5.77 13.51
CA GLU A 25 -22.65 6.56 14.41
C GLU A 25 -21.16 6.46 14.01
N ILE A 26 -20.40 7.53 14.27
CA ILE A 26 -18.94 7.55 14.16
C ILE A 26 -18.34 8.07 15.46
N ASP A 27 -17.50 7.25 16.10
CA ASP A 27 -16.71 7.62 17.25
C ASP A 27 -15.23 7.79 16.86
N ALA A 28 -14.80 9.04 16.71
CA ALA A 28 -13.40 9.39 16.46
C ALA A 28 -12.65 9.47 17.79
N ARG A 29 -12.15 8.34 18.27
CA ARG A 29 -11.52 8.18 19.58
C ARG A 29 -10.14 8.79 19.68
N ASP A 30 -9.47 9.01 18.55
CA ASP A 30 -8.12 9.58 18.50
C ASP A 30 -7.94 10.46 17.26
N GLU A 31 -8.00 11.77 17.48
CA GLU A 31 -7.86 12.76 16.39
C GLU A 31 -6.45 12.79 15.75
N MET A 32 -5.45 12.17 16.36
CA MET A 32 -4.11 12.09 15.76
C MET A 32 -4.06 11.31 14.44
N VAL A 33 -5.04 10.45 14.19
CA VAL A 33 -5.14 9.73 12.92
C VAL A 33 -5.96 10.50 11.87
N LEU A 34 -6.66 11.56 12.27
CA LEU A 34 -7.40 12.42 11.35
C LEU A 34 -6.44 13.38 10.62
N GLU A 35 -6.63 13.55 9.34
CA GLU A 35 -5.82 14.43 8.50
C GLU A 35 -6.72 15.41 7.75
N ASP A 36 -6.56 16.70 8.00
CA ASP A 36 -7.33 17.78 7.36
C ASP A 36 -8.86 17.72 7.63
N VAL A 37 -9.29 16.92 8.60
CA VAL A 37 -10.70 16.78 9.04
C VAL A 37 -10.76 16.57 10.55
N THR A 38 -11.91 16.87 11.14
CA THR A 38 -12.22 16.59 12.55
C THR A 38 -13.18 15.39 12.66
N GLY A 39 -13.37 14.86 13.88
CA GLY A 39 -14.39 13.84 14.13
C GLY A 39 -15.81 14.35 13.86
N GLU A 40 -16.07 15.68 13.98
CA GLU A 40 -17.35 16.31 13.64
C GLU A 40 -17.55 16.30 12.11
N ASP A 41 -16.53 16.67 11.33
CA ASP A 41 -16.60 16.63 9.86
C ASP A 41 -16.89 15.22 9.34
N LEU A 42 -16.27 14.17 9.95
CA LEU A 42 -16.58 12.79 9.59
C LEU A 42 -18.04 12.42 9.88
N ARG A 43 -18.56 12.82 11.04
CA ARG A 43 -19.98 12.57 11.41
C ARG A 43 -20.93 13.29 10.49
N ASP A 44 -20.70 14.57 10.23
CA ASP A 44 -21.56 15.39 9.38
C ASP A 44 -21.61 14.87 7.94
N ALA A 45 -20.49 14.37 7.44
CA ALA A 45 -20.37 13.87 6.07
C ALA A 45 -20.90 12.44 5.88
N LEU A 46 -20.78 11.57 6.87
CA LEU A 46 -20.96 10.13 6.67
C LEU A 46 -22.11 9.51 7.47
N VAL A 47 -22.54 10.09 8.62
CA VAL A 47 -23.66 9.54 9.39
C VAL A 47 -24.96 9.67 8.60
N GLY A 48 -25.72 8.58 8.55
CA GLY A 48 -26.95 8.47 7.75
C GLY A 48 -26.71 8.15 6.28
N THR A 49 -25.44 7.96 5.85
CA THR A 49 -25.10 7.51 4.50
C THR A 49 -24.68 6.05 4.49
N GLU A 50 -24.49 5.50 3.30
CA GLU A 50 -23.96 4.16 3.07
C GLU A 50 -22.66 4.27 2.26
N LEU A 51 -21.71 3.36 2.51
CA LEU A 51 -20.58 3.17 1.60
C LEU A 51 -21.04 2.28 0.43
N VAL A 52 -20.86 2.73 -0.82
CA VAL A 52 -21.42 2.07 -2.02
C VAL A 52 -20.41 1.49 -2.97
N ASP A 53 -19.16 1.94 -2.93
CA ASP A 53 -18.05 1.43 -3.74
C ASP A 53 -16.73 1.57 -2.97
N THR A 54 -15.71 0.84 -3.40
CA THR A 54 -14.36 0.95 -2.85
C THR A 54 -13.33 0.98 -3.98
N ARG A 55 -12.33 1.84 -3.84
CA ARG A 55 -11.20 1.94 -4.75
C ARG A 55 -9.88 2.01 -4.01
N ARG A 56 -8.81 1.79 -4.70
CA ARG A 56 -7.45 1.93 -4.18
C ARG A 56 -6.60 2.74 -5.17
N HIS A 57 -5.73 3.58 -4.63
CA HIS A 57 -4.63 4.17 -5.37
C HIS A 57 -3.37 4.14 -4.51
N GLY A 58 -2.34 3.46 -4.97
CA GLY A 58 -1.13 3.23 -4.19
C GLY A 58 -1.43 2.52 -2.87
N LYS A 59 -1.14 3.21 -1.77
CA LYS A 59 -1.38 2.71 -0.40
C LYS A 59 -2.58 3.38 0.27
N TRP A 60 -3.43 4.05 -0.51
CA TRP A 60 -4.67 4.65 -0.06
C TRP A 60 -5.87 3.80 -0.47
N LEU A 61 -6.76 3.55 0.49
CA LEU A 61 -8.07 2.97 0.27
C LEU A 61 -9.09 4.11 0.26
N PHE A 62 -10.02 4.05 -0.67
CA PHE A 62 -11.12 4.99 -0.82
C PHE A 62 -12.44 4.22 -0.73
N ALA A 63 -13.38 4.72 0.07
CA ALA A 63 -14.74 4.22 0.15
C ALA A 63 -15.71 5.35 -0.22
N ASP A 64 -16.55 5.12 -1.22
CA ASP A 64 -17.50 6.08 -1.77
C ASP A 64 -18.72 6.17 -0.85
N ALA A 65 -18.96 7.31 -0.24
CA ALA A 65 -20.19 7.56 0.50
C ALA A 65 -21.29 8.00 -0.45
N ALA A 66 -22.46 7.35 -0.38
CA ALA A 66 -23.59 7.63 -1.26
C ALA A 66 -23.98 9.12 -1.22
N ASN A 67 -23.81 9.82 -2.36
CA ASN A 67 -24.04 11.26 -2.51
C ASN A 67 -23.17 12.15 -1.61
N GLY A 68 -22.03 11.64 -1.13
CA GLY A 68 -21.12 12.32 -0.24
C GLY A 68 -19.67 12.28 -0.74
N PRO A 69 -18.70 12.63 0.12
CA PRO A 69 -17.29 12.54 -0.18
C PRO A 69 -16.78 11.09 -0.13
N TRP A 70 -15.58 10.87 -0.63
CA TRP A 70 -14.82 9.65 -0.42
C TRP A 70 -14.21 9.63 0.98
N LEU A 71 -14.44 8.56 1.75
CA LEU A 71 -13.67 8.25 2.94
C LEU A 71 -12.31 7.68 2.50
N CYS A 72 -11.21 8.34 2.90
CA CYS A 72 -9.85 8.00 2.50
C CYS A 72 -9.07 7.44 3.68
N LEU A 73 -8.53 6.23 3.55
CA LEU A 73 -7.80 5.53 4.60
C LEU A 73 -6.37 5.20 4.17
N HIS A 74 -5.39 5.50 5.04
CA HIS A 74 -3.99 5.11 4.85
C HIS A 74 -3.47 4.41 6.11
N PHE A 75 -3.04 3.18 5.98
CA PHE A 75 -2.73 2.29 7.11
C PHE A 75 -1.32 2.45 7.69
N ARG A 76 -0.41 3.11 6.98
CA ARG A 76 0.98 3.34 7.41
C ARG A 76 1.68 2.07 7.89
N MET A 77 1.98 1.94 9.20
CA MET A 77 2.81 0.84 9.72
C MET A 77 2.02 -0.28 10.38
N THR A 78 0.92 0.05 11.06
CA THR A 78 0.17 -0.89 11.90
C THR A 78 -1.34 -0.76 11.75
N GLY A 79 -1.81 0.10 10.82
CA GLY A 79 -3.24 0.25 10.57
C GLY A 79 -3.83 -1.00 9.92
N HIS A 80 -5.05 -1.34 10.30
CA HIS A 80 -5.87 -2.37 9.67
C HIS A 80 -7.35 -2.13 9.98
N LEU A 81 -8.24 -2.91 9.38
CA LEU A 81 -9.68 -2.86 9.61
C LEU A 81 -10.13 -4.10 10.36
N VAL A 82 -11.06 -3.93 11.29
CA VAL A 82 -11.70 -5.03 12.03
C VAL A 82 -13.21 -4.83 11.99
N TYR A 83 -13.94 -5.81 11.46
CA TYR A 83 -15.40 -5.80 11.42
C TYR A 83 -15.95 -6.82 12.44
N PHE A 84 -16.85 -6.40 13.33
CA PHE A 84 -17.32 -7.20 14.44
C PHE A 84 -18.75 -6.81 14.87
N GLU A 85 -19.40 -7.65 15.67
CA GLU A 85 -20.76 -7.44 16.18
C GLU A 85 -20.76 -7.04 17.66
N ASP A 86 -20.04 -7.79 18.50
CA ASP A 86 -20.05 -7.55 19.95
C ASP A 86 -18.95 -6.54 20.31
N MET A 87 -19.32 -5.49 21.05
CA MET A 87 -18.35 -4.50 21.58
C MET A 87 -17.31 -5.10 22.53
N ALA A 88 -17.49 -6.35 22.97
CA ALA A 88 -16.45 -7.10 23.68
C ALA A 88 -15.26 -7.49 22.77
N ASP A 89 -15.48 -7.52 21.44
CA ASP A 89 -14.48 -7.80 20.42
C ASP A 89 -13.82 -6.53 19.86
N ASP A 90 -14.14 -5.36 20.40
CA ASP A 90 -13.57 -4.07 20.00
C ASP A 90 -12.04 -4.09 20.18
N PRO A 91 -11.24 -3.85 19.09
CA PRO A 91 -9.80 -3.93 19.17
C PRO A 91 -9.21 -2.85 20.07
N GLU A 92 -8.14 -3.21 20.79
CA GLU A 92 -7.48 -2.34 21.82
C GLU A 92 -7.02 -0.98 21.26
N HIS A 93 -6.72 -0.93 19.97
CA HIS A 93 -6.16 0.28 19.35
C HIS A 93 -7.07 0.90 18.31
N ASP A 94 -8.38 0.70 18.46
CA ASP A 94 -9.37 1.36 17.62
C ASP A 94 -9.28 2.88 17.77
N ARG A 95 -9.12 3.57 16.65
CA ARG A 95 -8.96 5.04 16.58
C ARG A 95 -10.19 5.72 15.98
N VAL A 96 -10.89 5.04 15.10
CA VAL A 96 -12.18 5.49 14.55
C VAL A 96 -13.10 4.30 14.40
N LEU A 97 -14.20 4.33 15.11
CA LEU A 97 -15.25 3.32 15.05
C LEU A 97 -16.42 3.82 14.22
N PHE A 98 -16.80 3.03 13.22
CA PHE A 98 -18.01 3.20 12.44
C PHE A 98 -19.03 2.16 12.94
N SER A 99 -20.19 2.60 13.44
CA SER A 99 -21.28 1.73 13.86
C SER A 99 -22.38 1.78 12.81
N PHE A 100 -22.89 0.63 12.39
CA PHE A 100 -23.94 0.52 11.38
C PHE A 100 -25.31 0.27 12.02
N ASP A 101 -26.38 0.58 11.27
CA ASP A 101 -27.76 0.42 11.72
C ASP A 101 -28.19 -1.04 11.93
N ASN A 102 -27.46 -1.99 11.36
CA ASN A 102 -27.64 -3.42 11.54
C ASN A 102 -26.97 -3.99 12.81
N GLY A 103 -26.34 -3.14 13.63
CA GLY A 103 -25.67 -3.52 14.87
C GLY A 103 -24.22 -4.00 14.70
N MET A 104 -23.68 -3.96 13.47
CA MET A 104 -22.28 -4.26 13.20
C MET A 104 -21.40 -3.02 13.36
N HIS A 105 -20.11 -3.25 13.53
CA HIS A 105 -19.09 -2.22 13.71
C HIS A 105 -17.90 -2.44 12.80
N LEU A 106 -17.28 -1.36 12.35
CA LEU A 106 -15.99 -1.37 11.63
C LEU A 106 -15.01 -0.47 12.37
N ALA A 107 -13.97 -1.05 12.95
CA ALA A 107 -12.89 -0.33 13.60
C ALA A 107 -11.75 -0.06 12.63
N TYR A 108 -11.25 1.17 12.62
CA TYR A 108 -9.94 1.51 12.09
C TYR A 108 -8.92 1.40 13.23
N ASP A 109 -8.33 0.20 13.39
CA ASP A 109 -7.30 -0.06 14.40
C ASP A 109 -5.94 0.45 13.94
N CYS A 110 -5.24 1.19 14.80
CA CYS A 110 -3.92 1.72 14.49
C CYS A 110 -3.08 1.93 15.75
N GLN A 111 -2.34 0.90 16.17
CA GLN A 111 -1.52 0.91 17.39
C GLN A 111 -0.56 2.11 17.45
N ARG A 112 0.17 2.38 16.36
CA ARG A 112 1.21 3.43 16.32
C ARG A 112 0.69 4.82 15.96
N ARG A 113 -0.59 5.01 15.70
CA ARG A 113 -1.25 6.30 15.37
C ARG A 113 -0.67 7.04 14.15
N PHE A 114 0.08 6.34 13.29
CA PHE A 114 0.65 6.94 12.07
C PHE A 114 -0.31 6.85 10.88
N GLY A 115 -1.37 6.05 11.00
CA GLY A 115 -2.40 5.96 9.98
C GLY A 115 -3.08 7.30 9.71
N ARG A 116 -3.85 7.37 8.63
CA ARG A 116 -4.62 8.58 8.29
C ARG A 116 -6.03 8.21 7.87
N VAL A 117 -6.95 8.99 8.36
CA VAL A 117 -8.36 8.99 7.98
C VAL A 117 -8.70 10.42 7.55
N THR A 118 -9.27 10.58 6.37
CA THR A 118 -9.63 11.90 5.83
C THR A 118 -10.77 11.77 4.82
N LEU A 119 -11.26 12.90 4.30
CA LEU A 119 -12.28 12.98 3.26
C LEU A 119 -11.71 13.61 1.98
N ALA A 120 -12.31 13.29 0.85
CA ALA A 120 -12.02 13.90 -0.43
C ALA A 120 -13.26 13.97 -1.31
N ASP A 121 -13.38 15.05 -2.09
CA ASP A 121 -14.50 15.21 -3.03
C ASP A 121 -14.33 14.32 -4.27
N SER A 122 -13.08 14.07 -4.70
CA SER A 122 -12.74 13.14 -5.76
C SER A 122 -11.39 12.47 -5.53
N ILE A 123 -11.21 11.27 -6.10
CA ILE A 123 -9.94 10.53 -6.03
C ILE A 123 -8.86 11.27 -6.83
N GLU A 124 -9.21 11.82 -7.98
CA GLU A 124 -8.31 12.53 -8.89
C GLU A 124 -7.70 13.76 -8.20
N GLU A 125 -8.50 14.61 -7.58
CA GLU A 125 -8.02 15.77 -6.82
C GLU A 125 -7.20 15.37 -5.60
N PHE A 126 -7.58 14.27 -4.94
CA PHE A 126 -6.83 13.73 -3.82
C PHE A 126 -5.43 13.27 -4.26
N VAL A 127 -5.35 12.50 -5.35
CA VAL A 127 -4.10 12.01 -5.94
C VAL A 127 -3.19 13.16 -6.32
N GLU A 128 -3.73 14.21 -6.97
CA GLU A 128 -2.99 15.42 -7.31
C GLU A 128 -2.50 16.17 -6.05
N ARG A 129 -3.38 16.41 -5.08
CA ARG A 129 -3.04 17.12 -3.83
C ARG A 129 -1.97 16.39 -3.02
N LYS A 130 -1.97 15.05 -3.03
CA LYS A 130 -0.99 14.20 -2.33
C LYS A 130 0.28 13.95 -3.15
N ASP A 131 0.38 14.50 -4.35
CA ASP A 131 1.49 14.29 -5.29
C ASP A 131 1.78 12.80 -5.49
N LEU A 132 0.73 12.00 -5.76
CA LEU A 132 0.88 10.58 -5.99
C LEU A 132 1.10 10.30 -7.47
N GLY A 133 2.13 9.51 -7.78
CA GLY A 133 2.37 8.99 -9.11
C GLY A 133 1.31 7.96 -9.55
N PRO A 134 1.44 7.42 -10.75
CA PRO A 134 0.54 6.38 -11.23
C PRO A 134 0.59 5.15 -10.33
N ASP A 135 -0.53 4.44 -10.22
CA ASP A 135 -0.65 3.21 -9.43
C ASP A 135 0.22 2.10 -10.03
N ALA A 136 0.99 1.40 -9.20
CA ALA A 136 1.86 0.32 -9.66
C ALA A 136 1.08 -0.89 -10.22
N GLN A 137 -0.13 -1.14 -9.73
CA GLN A 137 -0.98 -2.22 -10.23
C GLN A 137 -1.68 -1.79 -11.52
N GLY A 138 -1.48 -2.56 -12.59
CA GLY A 138 -2.04 -2.25 -13.90
C GLY A 138 -1.38 -1.05 -14.61
N LEU A 139 -0.22 -0.61 -14.13
CA LEU A 139 0.54 0.46 -14.76
C LEU A 139 0.98 0.04 -16.18
N ALA A 140 0.65 0.85 -17.18
CA ALA A 140 1.10 0.62 -18.56
C ALA A 140 2.59 0.97 -18.72
N TRP A 141 3.29 0.24 -19.61
CA TRP A 141 4.70 0.46 -19.90
C TRP A 141 5.04 1.92 -20.23
N GLU A 142 4.25 2.54 -21.08
CA GLU A 142 4.46 3.92 -21.52
C GLU A 142 4.46 4.89 -20.33
N ARG A 143 3.53 4.68 -19.39
CA ARG A 143 3.40 5.50 -18.18
C ARG A 143 4.54 5.22 -17.19
N PHE A 144 4.97 3.97 -17.05
CA PHE A 144 6.16 3.63 -16.25
C PHE A 144 7.41 4.32 -16.82
N ARG A 145 7.63 4.23 -18.13
CA ARG A 145 8.75 4.86 -18.81
C ARG A 145 8.77 6.38 -18.60
N GLU A 146 7.61 7.05 -18.79
CA GLU A 146 7.46 8.49 -18.53
C GLU A 146 7.79 8.84 -17.07
N ALA A 147 7.35 8.03 -16.10
CA ALA A 147 7.56 8.28 -14.69
C ALA A 147 9.03 8.24 -14.27
N ILE A 148 9.86 7.43 -14.95
CA ILE A 148 11.30 7.29 -14.64
C ILE A 148 12.20 8.12 -15.57
N GLU A 149 11.69 8.66 -16.66
CA GLU A 149 12.46 9.41 -17.65
C GLU A 149 13.16 10.65 -17.06
N GLY A 150 14.42 10.86 -17.42
CA GLY A 150 15.24 12.01 -16.97
C GLY A 150 15.61 12.01 -15.49
N ARG A 151 15.28 10.97 -14.74
CA ARG A 151 15.66 10.83 -13.33
C ARG A 151 17.04 10.17 -13.21
N THR A 152 17.78 10.54 -12.15
CA THR A 152 19.14 10.05 -11.87
C THR A 152 19.25 9.37 -10.50
N ALA A 153 18.11 9.15 -9.83
CA ALA A 153 18.07 8.54 -8.50
C ALA A 153 18.49 7.05 -8.57
N ARG A 154 18.94 6.52 -7.43
CA ARG A 154 19.14 5.06 -7.25
C ARG A 154 17.82 4.32 -7.40
N LEU A 155 17.83 3.15 -8.03
CA LEU A 155 16.64 2.35 -8.33
C LEU A 155 15.73 2.16 -7.12
N LYS A 156 16.31 1.75 -5.97
CA LYS A 156 15.49 1.58 -4.77
C LYS A 156 14.84 2.87 -4.29
N THR A 157 15.56 3.97 -4.31
CA THR A 157 15.04 5.28 -3.89
C THR A 157 13.90 5.73 -4.79
N LEU A 158 14.08 5.57 -6.09
CA LEU A 158 13.12 5.94 -7.12
C LEU A 158 11.83 5.12 -7.01
N LEU A 159 11.93 3.78 -6.95
CA LEU A 159 10.77 2.89 -6.88
C LEU A 159 9.99 3.02 -5.56
N MET A 160 10.62 3.48 -4.48
CA MET A 160 9.95 3.74 -3.21
C MET A 160 9.27 5.11 -3.12
N ASP A 161 9.54 6.00 -4.07
CA ASP A 161 8.96 7.34 -4.12
C ASP A 161 7.52 7.27 -4.64
N GLN A 162 6.57 7.59 -3.76
CA GLN A 162 5.15 7.50 -4.08
C GLN A 162 4.70 8.57 -5.10
N SER A 163 5.50 9.61 -5.32
CA SER A 163 5.25 10.60 -6.37
C SER A 163 5.72 10.12 -7.75
N VAL A 164 6.54 9.07 -7.80
CA VAL A 164 7.00 8.45 -9.05
C VAL A 164 6.11 7.28 -9.44
N ILE A 165 5.93 6.32 -8.52
CA ILE A 165 5.05 5.16 -8.67
C ILE A 165 4.39 4.88 -7.33
N ALA A 166 3.07 5.04 -7.27
CA ALA A 166 2.33 4.82 -6.04
C ALA A 166 2.12 3.32 -5.76
N GLY A 167 2.29 2.93 -4.49
CA GLY A 167 1.96 1.57 -4.02
C GLY A 167 3.16 0.73 -3.62
N LEU A 168 4.31 0.91 -4.25
CA LEU A 168 5.51 0.14 -3.93
C LEU A 168 6.07 0.52 -2.55
N GLY A 169 6.43 -0.48 -1.77
CA GLY A 169 7.09 -0.30 -0.48
C GLY A 169 8.42 -1.04 -0.42
N ASN A 170 8.93 -1.20 0.80
CA ASN A 170 10.28 -1.76 1.00
C ASN A 170 10.39 -3.23 0.60
N ILE A 171 9.32 -4.01 0.80
CA ILE A 171 9.31 -5.44 0.47
C ILE A 171 9.17 -5.62 -1.05
N LEU A 172 8.18 -4.97 -1.66
CA LEU A 172 7.94 -5.06 -3.10
C LEU A 172 9.13 -4.55 -3.91
N VAL A 173 9.80 -3.48 -3.45
CA VAL A 173 10.97 -2.94 -4.17
C VAL A 173 12.18 -3.85 -4.03
N ASP A 174 12.48 -4.39 -2.83
CA ASP A 174 13.58 -5.35 -2.69
C ASP A 174 13.33 -6.58 -3.57
N GLU A 175 12.11 -7.11 -3.57
CA GLU A 175 11.73 -8.25 -4.41
C GLU A 175 11.85 -7.93 -5.91
N THR A 176 11.30 -6.80 -6.36
CA THR A 176 11.41 -6.36 -7.77
C THR A 176 12.86 -6.31 -8.22
N LEU A 177 13.74 -5.67 -7.44
CA LEU A 177 15.15 -5.55 -7.77
C LEU A 177 15.89 -6.90 -7.74
N TYR A 178 15.45 -7.81 -6.87
CA TYR A 178 15.98 -9.18 -6.83
C TYR A 178 15.57 -9.98 -8.08
N GLN A 179 14.32 -9.94 -8.47
CA GLN A 179 13.79 -10.66 -9.63
C GLN A 179 14.45 -10.18 -10.94
N CYS A 180 14.66 -8.87 -11.10
CA CYS A 180 15.36 -8.33 -12.28
C CYS A 180 16.89 -8.28 -12.13
N ARG A 181 17.46 -8.83 -11.04
CA ARG A 181 18.90 -8.89 -10.78
C ARG A 181 19.60 -7.54 -10.84
N ARG A 182 18.95 -6.48 -10.35
CA ARG A 182 19.49 -5.11 -10.32
C ARG A 182 19.94 -4.73 -8.93
N HIS A 183 21.12 -4.11 -8.86
CA HIS A 183 21.62 -3.61 -7.58
C HIS A 183 20.75 -2.46 -7.08
N PRO A 184 20.34 -2.43 -5.78
CA PRO A 184 19.44 -1.40 -5.26
C PRO A 184 20.00 0.03 -5.32
N GLU A 185 21.30 0.18 -5.40
CA GLU A 185 21.96 1.48 -5.54
C GLU A 185 22.36 1.83 -6.99
N GLN A 186 22.03 1.01 -7.99
CA GLN A 186 22.28 1.35 -9.39
C GLN A 186 21.47 2.61 -9.76
N PRO A 187 22.11 3.62 -10.38
CA PRO A 187 21.40 4.79 -10.91
C PRO A 187 20.45 4.40 -12.05
N VAL A 188 19.24 5.00 -12.08
CA VAL A 188 18.24 4.67 -13.10
C VAL A 188 18.64 5.14 -14.50
N ASP A 189 19.43 6.20 -14.60
CA ASP A 189 19.92 6.75 -15.86
C ASP A 189 21.04 5.91 -16.51
N GLU A 190 21.60 4.96 -15.77
CA GLU A 190 22.54 3.96 -16.32
C GLU A 190 21.81 2.77 -16.99
N LEU A 191 20.48 2.66 -16.85
CA LEU A 191 19.72 1.60 -17.49
C LEU A 191 19.47 1.88 -18.97
N GLU A 192 19.82 0.91 -19.82
CA GLU A 192 19.40 0.88 -21.21
C GLU A 192 17.89 0.60 -21.33
N GLU A 193 17.31 0.85 -22.50
CA GLU A 193 15.85 0.71 -22.71
C GLU A 193 15.35 -0.71 -22.43
N ASP A 194 16.08 -1.74 -22.84
CA ASP A 194 15.73 -3.14 -22.56
C ASP A 194 15.77 -3.44 -21.06
N GLU A 195 16.74 -2.86 -20.34
CA GLU A 195 16.85 -3.01 -18.90
C GLU A 195 15.72 -2.30 -18.12
N ARG A 196 15.26 -1.17 -18.64
CA ARG A 196 14.08 -0.48 -18.11
C ARG A 196 12.82 -1.30 -18.34
N ARG A 197 12.74 -1.98 -19.47
CA ARG A 197 11.63 -2.89 -19.78
C ARG A 197 11.65 -4.10 -18.83
N ASP A 198 12.80 -4.72 -18.61
CA ASP A 198 12.96 -5.81 -17.66
C ASP A 198 12.54 -5.38 -16.24
N LEU A 199 12.94 -4.19 -15.81
CA LEU A 199 12.56 -3.65 -14.51
C LEU A 199 11.03 -3.50 -14.37
N TYR A 200 10.37 -3.00 -15.41
CA TYR A 200 8.92 -2.88 -15.47
C TYR A 200 8.24 -4.26 -15.40
N ASP A 201 8.71 -5.22 -16.20
CA ASP A 201 8.14 -6.57 -16.26
C ASP A 201 8.30 -7.29 -14.90
N CYS A 202 9.47 -7.16 -14.24
CA CYS A 202 9.68 -7.68 -12.88
C CYS A 202 8.77 -6.98 -11.84
N MET A 203 8.63 -5.65 -11.91
CA MET A 203 7.73 -4.92 -11.01
C MET A 203 6.29 -5.39 -11.16
N THR A 204 5.83 -5.54 -12.38
CA THR A 204 4.48 -6.01 -12.68
C THR A 204 4.26 -7.41 -12.14
N LEU A 205 5.18 -8.34 -12.43
CA LEU A 205 5.14 -9.71 -11.92
C LEU A 205 5.07 -9.74 -10.39
N VAL A 206 5.92 -8.96 -9.71
CA VAL A 206 5.97 -8.93 -8.24
C VAL A 206 4.66 -8.37 -7.67
N VAL A 207 4.17 -7.24 -8.20
CA VAL A 207 2.93 -6.63 -7.73
C VAL A 207 1.74 -7.58 -7.89
N GLU A 208 1.59 -8.20 -9.08
CA GLU A 208 0.49 -9.13 -9.37
C GLU A 208 0.55 -10.36 -8.46
N THR A 209 1.73 -10.98 -8.30
CA THR A 209 1.91 -12.15 -7.42
C THR A 209 1.55 -11.85 -5.97
N PHE A 210 2.02 -10.71 -5.44
CA PHE A 210 1.70 -10.34 -4.05
C PHE A 210 0.23 -9.96 -3.86
N VAL A 211 -0.40 -9.32 -4.85
CA VAL A 211 -1.84 -9.02 -4.80
C VAL A 211 -2.63 -10.33 -4.82
N GLU A 212 -2.31 -11.26 -5.71
CA GLU A 212 -2.99 -12.55 -5.78
C GLU A 212 -2.83 -13.35 -4.48
N ALA A 213 -1.62 -13.40 -3.93
CA ALA A 213 -1.36 -14.06 -2.64
C ALA A 213 -2.11 -13.40 -1.46
N ARG A 214 -2.44 -12.12 -1.55
CA ARG A 214 -3.14 -11.39 -0.48
C ARG A 214 -4.66 -11.41 -0.62
N THR A 215 -5.19 -11.55 -1.82
CA THR A 215 -6.62 -11.36 -2.14
C THR A 215 -7.32 -12.61 -2.66
N ALA A 216 -6.54 -13.62 -3.00
CA ALA A 216 -7.00 -14.91 -3.50
C ALA A 216 -6.19 -16.04 -2.86
N ASP A 217 -6.38 -17.28 -3.29
CA ASP A 217 -5.63 -18.44 -2.77
C ASP A 217 -4.24 -18.59 -3.44
N GLY A 218 -3.62 -17.50 -3.88
CA GLY A 218 -2.29 -17.48 -4.47
C GLY A 218 -1.19 -17.64 -3.42
N GLU A 219 -0.04 -18.13 -3.86
CA GLU A 219 1.15 -18.27 -3.01
C GLU A 219 2.33 -17.53 -3.63
N ILE A 220 3.14 -16.88 -2.78
CA ILE A 220 4.41 -16.32 -3.23
C ILE A 220 5.41 -17.48 -3.35
N PRO A 221 6.10 -17.64 -4.50
CA PRO A 221 7.05 -18.73 -4.70
C PRO A 221 8.12 -18.77 -3.60
N GLY A 222 8.42 -19.98 -3.10
CA GLY A 222 9.33 -20.18 -1.96
C GLY A 222 10.78 -19.78 -2.21
N ASP A 223 11.20 -19.60 -3.48
CA ASP A 223 12.51 -19.11 -3.90
C ASP A 223 12.59 -17.60 -4.09
N TRP A 224 11.54 -16.86 -3.69
CA TRP A 224 11.55 -15.39 -3.72
C TRP A 224 12.25 -14.82 -2.49
N LEU A 225 12.90 -13.65 -2.69
CA LEU A 225 13.67 -12.96 -1.64
C LEU A 225 12.84 -12.69 -0.37
N VAL A 226 11.54 -12.47 -0.49
CA VAL A 226 10.67 -12.15 0.66
C VAL A 226 10.75 -13.20 1.76
N HIS A 227 11.00 -14.47 1.43
CA HIS A 227 11.14 -15.59 2.38
C HIS A 227 12.57 -15.69 2.95
N HIS A 228 13.54 -14.95 2.41
CA HIS A 228 14.97 -15.06 2.69
C HIS A 228 15.60 -13.71 3.10
N ARG A 229 14.82 -12.83 3.75
CA ARG A 229 15.24 -11.46 4.12
C ARG A 229 16.00 -11.41 5.43
N ASP A 230 16.96 -12.30 5.63
CA ASP A 230 17.89 -12.30 6.74
C ASP A 230 19.34 -12.16 6.25
N GLU A 231 20.13 -11.33 6.95
CA GLU A 231 21.53 -11.09 6.62
C GLU A 231 22.37 -12.37 6.84
N GLY A 232 23.10 -12.81 5.81
CA GLY A 232 23.87 -14.03 5.81
C GLY A 232 23.09 -15.27 5.41
N GLU A 233 21.79 -15.17 5.13
CA GLU A 233 21.03 -16.28 4.58
C GLU A 233 21.47 -16.61 3.15
N LYS A 234 21.37 -17.87 2.76
CA LYS A 234 21.71 -18.30 1.41
C LYS A 234 20.75 -17.71 0.39
N CYS A 235 21.31 -17.20 -0.70
CA CYS A 235 20.51 -16.71 -1.82
C CYS A 235 19.74 -17.86 -2.47
N PRO A 236 18.41 -17.79 -2.59
CA PRO A 236 17.64 -18.85 -3.22
C PRO A 236 17.90 -19.00 -4.73
N GLY A 237 18.40 -17.95 -5.39
CA GLY A 237 18.67 -17.93 -6.84
C GLY A 237 20.12 -18.26 -7.23
N CYS A 238 21.07 -18.35 -6.25
CA CYS A 238 22.48 -18.66 -6.56
C CYS A 238 23.23 -19.20 -5.32
N ALA A 239 24.57 -19.40 -5.44
CA ALA A 239 25.41 -19.85 -4.33
C ALA A 239 25.88 -18.72 -3.37
N GLY A 240 25.44 -17.47 -3.59
CA GLY A 240 25.77 -16.32 -2.75
C GLY A 240 24.96 -16.27 -1.47
N GLU A 241 25.17 -15.20 -0.71
CA GLU A 241 24.47 -14.91 0.54
C GLU A 241 23.72 -13.58 0.42
N ILE A 242 22.64 -13.42 1.20
CA ILE A 242 21.89 -12.17 1.28
C ILE A 242 22.65 -11.18 2.17
N GLU A 243 22.89 -10.01 1.64
CA GLU A 243 23.44 -8.88 2.38
C GLU A 243 22.34 -7.89 2.77
N ARG A 244 22.61 -7.16 3.86
CA ARG A 244 21.77 -6.09 4.35
C ARG A 244 22.52 -4.77 4.34
N ILE A 245 22.04 -3.81 3.57
CA ILE A 245 22.54 -2.44 3.54
C ILE A 245 21.45 -1.44 3.93
N LYS A 246 21.81 -0.17 4.04
CA LYS A 246 20.85 0.93 4.18
C LYS A 246 20.86 1.79 2.93
N VAL A 247 19.71 1.87 2.28
CA VAL A 247 19.48 2.79 1.15
C VAL A 247 18.42 3.79 1.59
N ASN A 248 18.73 5.07 1.56
CA ASN A 248 17.86 6.18 2.01
C ASN A 248 17.17 5.90 3.37
N GLY A 249 17.96 5.41 4.36
CA GLY A 249 17.48 5.11 5.71
C GLY A 249 16.64 3.83 5.86
N ARG A 250 16.40 3.08 4.77
CA ARG A 250 15.63 1.82 4.76
C ARG A 250 16.56 0.61 4.72
N SER A 251 16.27 -0.40 5.54
CA SER A 251 16.93 -1.70 5.44
C SER A 251 16.61 -2.31 4.08
N THR A 252 17.64 -2.73 3.37
CA THR A 252 17.59 -3.24 2.00
C THR A 252 18.28 -4.58 1.98
N TYR A 253 17.59 -5.61 1.54
CA TYR A 253 18.12 -6.96 1.41
C TYR A 253 18.32 -7.26 -0.07
N PHE A 254 19.49 -7.80 -0.40
CA PHE A 254 19.84 -8.14 -1.78
C PHE A 254 20.95 -9.18 -1.81
N CYS A 255 21.15 -9.84 -2.94
CA CYS A 255 22.27 -10.75 -3.15
C CYS A 255 23.33 -10.08 -4.05
N PRO A 256 24.54 -9.74 -3.55
CA PRO A 256 25.56 -9.08 -4.35
C PRO A 256 26.11 -9.96 -5.49
N ALA A 257 25.94 -11.29 -5.42
CA ALA A 257 26.33 -12.19 -6.48
C ALA A 257 25.34 -12.24 -7.66
N CYS A 258 24.03 -12.01 -7.40
CA CYS A 258 22.99 -11.95 -8.43
C CYS A 258 22.74 -10.53 -8.93
N GLN A 259 22.80 -9.54 -8.03
CA GLN A 259 22.41 -8.15 -8.25
C GLN A 259 23.67 -7.28 -8.35
N THR A 260 24.29 -7.28 -9.51
CA THR A 260 25.50 -6.48 -9.79
C THR A 260 25.12 -5.07 -10.29
N LYS A 261 26.04 -4.10 -10.10
CA LYS A 261 25.92 -2.76 -10.70
C LYS A 261 26.28 -2.80 -12.16
#